data_ce5ccf33bf40e57541c3086456f8a511
#
_entry.id   ce5ccf33bf40e57541c3086456f8a511
#
_cell.length_a   1.000
_cell.length_b   1.000
_cell.length_c   1.000
_cell.angle_alpha   90.00
_cell.angle_beta   90.00
_cell.angle_gamma   90.00
#
_symmetry.space_group_name_H-M   'P 1'
#
loop_
_entity.id
_entity.type
_entity.pdbx_description
1 polymer ?
#
loop_
_entity_poly.entity_id
_entity_poly.type
_entity_poly.pdbx_seq_one_letter_code
_entity_poly.pdbx_strand_id
1 'polypeptide(L)'
;FQAVFWNVAYYDRYYFESLFGEFVFPDGTKPHWESLSWLQKRFMTWFNRERTKTVLTFPVETMALLTRDGDVMDKEWGDITAQMYSEGHSFFTYISDNADSLSSCCRLRNEIRDNGFSYTLGAGGVSTGSKSVLTINLNRCIQYAVKNGMHYLTYLEEIVDLVHKVQTAYNENLKELKAKGMLPLFDAGYINLARQYLTIGVNGLVEAAEFLGIPINDNDDYVDFVQGVLGLIERYNKKYRSKELMFNCEMIPAENVGVKHAKWDREDGYVVPRDCYNSYFYVVEDESLNVIDKFRLHGRRYIAHLTGGSALHMNLEDHLSKEQYRHLLRVAAAEGCNYFTFNIPNTVCNECGHIDKRYLKECPECHGDNLDYLTRVIGYMKRVSNFSAARQKEAAHRYYAKAE
;
A
#
# COMPACT_ATOMS: atom_id res chain seq x y z
N PHE A 1 -10.74 13.72 17.21
CA PHE A 1 -9.34 13.30 17.45
C PHE A 1 -9.03 12.14 16.52
N GLN A 2 -7.96 12.27 15.70
CA GLN A 2 -7.46 11.17 14.88
C GLN A 2 -6.41 10.42 15.72
N ALA A 3 -6.49 9.10 15.73
CA ALA A 3 -5.45 8.26 16.34
C ALA A 3 -4.11 8.49 15.66
N VAL A 4 -3.01 8.42 16.41
CA VAL A 4 -1.67 8.49 15.84
C VAL A 4 -1.46 7.29 14.93
N PHE A 5 -1.23 7.57 13.65
CA PHE A 5 -0.91 6.58 12.63
C PHE A 5 0.59 6.34 12.66
N TRP A 6 1.03 5.19 13.13
CA TRP A 6 2.44 4.89 13.20
C TRP A 6 2.76 3.51 12.62
N ASN A 7 3.96 3.41 12.07
CA ASN A 7 4.46 2.22 11.41
C ASN A 7 5.75 1.77 12.07
N VAL A 8 5.99 0.48 12.07
CA VAL A 8 7.25 -0.14 12.43
C VAL A 8 7.78 -0.88 11.21
N ALA A 9 9.02 -0.61 10.84
CA ALA A 9 9.72 -1.35 9.80
C ALA A 9 10.74 -2.29 10.43
N TYR A 10 10.77 -3.52 9.93
CA TYR A 10 11.79 -4.53 10.22
C TYR A 10 12.67 -4.67 8.99
N TYR A 11 13.94 -4.90 9.20
CA TYR A 11 14.93 -4.97 8.15
C TYR A 11 15.62 -6.33 8.18
N ASP A 12 15.90 -6.88 7.02
CA ASP A 12 16.89 -7.93 6.89
C ASP A 12 18.31 -7.35 7.11
N ARG A 13 19.31 -8.24 7.19
CA ARG A 13 20.68 -7.84 7.43
C ARG A 13 21.23 -6.89 6.36
N TYR A 14 20.96 -7.18 5.09
CA TYR A 14 21.48 -6.37 3.98
C TYR A 14 20.83 -4.99 3.89
N TYR A 15 19.53 -4.91 4.22
CA TYR A 15 18.83 -3.65 4.33
C TYR A 15 19.40 -2.80 5.48
N PHE A 16 19.60 -3.43 6.64
CA PHE A 16 20.22 -2.80 7.80
C PHE A 16 21.63 -2.28 7.48
N GLU A 17 22.50 -3.10 6.90
CA GLU A 17 23.88 -2.71 6.54
C GLU A 17 23.88 -1.53 5.54
N SER A 18 22.98 -1.54 4.56
CA SER A 18 22.87 -0.46 3.58
C SER A 18 22.40 0.86 4.17
N LEU A 19 21.50 0.82 5.16
CA LEU A 19 20.92 2.03 5.76
C LEU A 19 21.75 2.56 6.94
N PHE A 20 22.29 1.66 7.75
CA PHE A 20 22.89 2.01 9.05
C PHE A 20 24.37 1.66 9.17
N GLY A 21 24.97 0.98 8.18
CA GLY A 21 26.36 0.52 8.26
C GLY A 21 27.38 1.62 8.48
N GLU A 22 27.12 2.82 7.95
CA GLU A 22 27.98 4.00 8.12
C GLU A 22 27.52 4.93 9.26
N PHE A 23 26.41 4.61 9.94
CA PHE A 23 25.94 5.41 11.07
C PHE A 23 26.85 5.22 12.29
N VAL A 24 27.13 6.32 13.00
CA VAL A 24 27.93 6.33 14.23
C VAL A 24 27.13 7.05 15.31
N PHE A 25 26.96 6.42 16.45
CA PHE A 25 26.34 7.03 17.62
C PHE A 25 27.24 8.12 18.22
N PRO A 26 26.70 9.03 19.06
CA PRO A 26 27.48 10.10 19.68
C PRO A 26 28.66 9.63 20.53
N ASP A 27 28.62 8.41 21.04
CA ASP A 27 29.70 7.76 21.81
C ASP A 27 30.75 7.07 20.93
N GLY A 28 30.63 7.17 19.59
CA GLY A 28 31.53 6.57 18.63
C GLY A 28 31.23 5.11 18.28
N THR A 29 30.20 4.49 18.87
CA THR A 29 29.80 3.11 18.54
C THR A 29 28.97 3.06 17.23
N LYS A 30 28.95 1.90 16.58
CA LYS A 30 28.12 1.64 15.41
C LYS A 30 26.88 0.80 15.76
N PRO A 31 25.80 0.88 14.96
CA PRO A 31 24.66 -0.01 15.11
C PRO A 31 25.07 -1.48 15.02
N HIS A 32 24.50 -2.31 15.88
CA HIS A 32 24.86 -3.71 16.01
C HIS A 32 23.73 -4.61 15.48
N TRP A 33 23.99 -5.37 14.44
CA TRP A 33 22.99 -6.18 13.75
C TRP A 33 22.31 -7.21 14.68
N GLU A 34 23.11 -7.94 15.47
CA GLU A 34 22.60 -8.99 16.33
C GLU A 34 21.61 -8.45 17.38
N SER A 35 21.88 -7.26 17.91
CA SER A 35 20.99 -6.57 18.84
C SER A 35 19.67 -6.17 18.17
N LEU A 36 19.74 -5.59 16.97
CA LEU A 36 18.55 -5.21 16.22
C LEU A 36 17.76 -6.45 15.79
N SER A 37 18.42 -7.46 15.24
CA SER A 37 17.80 -8.73 14.84
C SER A 37 17.05 -9.39 16.00
N TRP A 38 17.68 -9.44 17.19
CA TRP A 38 17.05 -9.95 18.39
C TRP A 38 15.81 -9.13 18.79
N LEU A 39 15.92 -7.81 18.79
CA LEU A 39 14.81 -6.91 19.15
C LEU A 39 13.64 -7.06 18.19
N GLN A 40 13.89 -7.08 16.89
CA GLN A 40 12.89 -7.24 15.85
C GLN A 40 12.12 -8.57 16.00
N LYS A 41 12.84 -9.68 16.13
CA LYS A 41 12.25 -11.01 16.36
C LYS A 41 11.40 -11.03 17.63
N ARG A 42 11.92 -10.45 18.72
CA ARG A 42 11.22 -10.37 20.00
C ARG A 42 9.94 -9.57 19.92
N PHE A 43 9.98 -8.40 19.26
CA PHE A 43 8.83 -7.54 19.12
C PHE A 43 7.75 -8.17 18.24
N MET A 44 8.10 -8.71 17.06
CA MET A 44 7.15 -9.38 16.17
C MET A 44 6.45 -10.55 16.87
N THR A 45 7.21 -11.40 17.56
CA THR A 45 6.63 -12.55 18.29
C THR A 45 5.70 -12.09 19.40
N TRP A 46 6.10 -11.07 20.15
CA TRP A 46 5.27 -10.50 21.21
C TRP A 46 3.99 -9.89 20.63
N PHE A 47 4.10 -9.05 19.62
CA PHE A 47 2.98 -8.36 19.01
C PHE A 47 1.97 -9.34 18.38
N ASN A 48 2.47 -10.37 17.68
CA ASN A 48 1.64 -11.45 17.13
C ASN A 48 0.82 -12.19 18.20
N ARG A 49 1.40 -12.38 19.38
CA ARG A 49 0.70 -12.97 20.54
C ARG A 49 -0.33 -12.02 21.13
N GLU A 50 0.00 -10.74 21.30
CA GLU A 50 -0.93 -9.77 21.92
C GLU A 50 -2.16 -9.50 21.05
N ARG A 51 -2.08 -9.69 19.74
CA ARG A 51 -3.21 -9.54 18.82
C ARG A 51 -4.36 -10.51 19.01
N THR A 52 -4.14 -11.63 19.72
CA THR A 52 -5.22 -12.55 20.09
C THR A 52 -5.94 -12.16 21.38
N LYS A 53 -5.43 -11.16 22.11
CA LYS A 53 -6.01 -10.68 23.38
C LYS A 53 -6.86 -9.42 23.19
N THR A 54 -6.49 -8.60 22.21
CA THR A 54 -7.20 -7.35 21.91
C THR A 54 -6.99 -6.95 20.46
N VAL A 55 -7.90 -6.12 19.94
CA VAL A 55 -7.79 -5.56 18.58
C VAL A 55 -6.66 -4.52 18.55
N LEU A 56 -5.53 -4.88 17.95
CA LEU A 56 -4.39 -4.01 17.75
C LEU A 56 -4.34 -3.57 16.28
N THR A 57 -4.80 -2.35 16.03
CA THR A 57 -4.77 -1.73 14.69
C THR A 57 -3.37 -1.19 14.35
N PHE A 58 -2.66 -0.67 15.34
CA PHE A 58 -1.33 -0.06 15.24
C PHE A 58 -0.33 -0.66 16.24
N PRO A 59 0.97 -0.65 15.93
CA PRO A 59 1.60 -0.18 14.69
C PRO A 59 1.20 -1.02 13.47
N VAL A 60 1.22 -0.40 12.28
CA VAL A 60 1.27 -1.15 11.04
C VAL A 60 2.73 -1.59 10.85
N GLU A 61 2.92 -2.87 10.62
CA GLU A 61 4.25 -3.47 10.53
C GLU A 61 4.61 -3.73 9.07
N THR A 62 5.85 -3.47 8.70
CA THR A 62 6.40 -3.76 7.36
C THR A 62 7.75 -4.46 7.49
N MET A 63 7.87 -5.64 6.91
CA MET A 63 9.13 -6.37 6.75
C MET A 63 9.79 -5.95 5.45
N ALA A 64 10.95 -5.32 5.51
CA ALA A 64 11.75 -4.92 4.36
C ALA A 64 12.87 -5.92 4.08
N LEU A 65 12.84 -6.52 2.89
CA LEU A 65 13.77 -7.55 2.45
C LEU A 65 14.45 -7.13 1.16
N LEU A 66 15.78 -7.25 1.07
CA LEU A 66 16.49 -7.12 -0.19
C LEU A 66 16.43 -8.40 -1.00
N THR A 67 16.27 -8.22 -2.32
CA THR A 67 16.18 -9.32 -3.28
C THR A 67 17.32 -9.26 -4.30
N ARG A 68 17.72 -10.41 -4.79
CA ARG A 68 18.64 -10.56 -5.92
C ARG A 68 18.26 -11.82 -6.69
N ASP A 69 18.33 -11.73 -8.02
CA ASP A 69 18.05 -12.84 -8.92
C ASP A 69 16.70 -13.56 -8.64
N GLY A 70 15.66 -12.77 -8.33
CA GLY A 70 14.30 -13.28 -8.08
C GLY A 70 14.11 -13.99 -6.74
N ASP A 71 15.00 -13.79 -5.76
CA ASP A 71 14.83 -14.35 -4.40
C ASP A 71 15.33 -13.38 -3.34
N VAL A 72 14.91 -13.59 -2.08
CA VAL A 72 15.37 -12.86 -0.91
C VAL A 72 16.85 -13.18 -0.65
N MET A 73 17.68 -12.14 -0.49
CA MET A 73 19.11 -12.28 -0.23
C MET A 73 19.38 -12.92 1.13
N ASP A 74 18.75 -12.43 2.17
CA ASP A 74 18.85 -12.96 3.52
C ASP A 74 17.89 -14.14 3.71
N LYS A 75 18.42 -15.36 3.57
CA LYS A 75 17.61 -16.58 3.67
C LYS A 75 17.00 -16.77 5.06
N GLU A 76 17.73 -16.41 6.12
CA GLU A 76 17.23 -16.48 7.50
C GLU A 76 16.02 -15.57 7.68
N TRP A 77 16.11 -14.31 7.24
CA TRP A 77 14.99 -13.36 7.35
C TRP A 77 13.85 -13.69 6.40
N GLY A 78 14.11 -14.24 5.24
CA GLY A 78 13.08 -14.81 4.38
C GLY A 78 12.32 -15.95 5.06
N ASP A 79 13.01 -16.82 5.77
CA ASP A 79 12.41 -17.93 6.55
C ASP A 79 11.64 -17.44 7.78
N ILE A 80 12.15 -16.43 8.48
CA ILE A 80 11.44 -15.78 9.61
C ILE A 80 10.16 -15.12 9.12
N THR A 81 10.20 -14.41 7.99
CA THR A 81 9.04 -13.78 7.38
C THR A 81 7.96 -14.81 7.06
N ALA A 82 8.33 -15.90 6.41
CA ALA A 82 7.42 -16.99 6.08
C ALA A 82 6.86 -17.70 7.34
N GLN A 83 7.70 -17.88 8.36
CA GLN A 83 7.29 -18.43 9.66
C GLN A 83 6.25 -17.54 10.34
N MET A 84 6.49 -16.22 10.41
CA MET A 84 5.55 -15.29 11.03
C MET A 84 4.18 -15.29 10.31
N TYR A 85 4.16 -15.35 8.98
CA TYR A 85 2.92 -15.51 8.24
C TYR A 85 2.22 -16.83 8.57
N SER A 86 2.94 -17.94 8.63
CA SER A 86 2.36 -19.27 8.96
C SER A 86 1.80 -19.34 10.39
N GLU A 87 2.33 -18.52 11.30
CA GLU A 87 1.81 -18.35 12.66
C GLU A 87 0.64 -17.35 12.75
N GLY A 88 0.13 -16.89 11.62
CA GLY A 88 -1.00 -15.98 11.53
C GLY A 88 -0.68 -14.53 11.89
N HIS A 89 0.57 -14.14 11.83
CA HIS A 89 0.91 -12.72 11.98
C HIS A 89 0.53 -11.93 10.73
N SER A 90 -0.02 -10.73 10.89
CA SER A 90 -0.47 -9.89 9.79
C SER A 90 0.40 -8.62 9.71
N PHE A 91 1.24 -8.55 8.71
CA PHE A 91 2.13 -7.43 8.41
C PHE A 91 2.29 -7.27 6.90
N PHE A 92 2.89 -6.18 6.44
CA PHE A 92 3.28 -6.02 5.05
C PHE A 92 4.69 -6.53 4.82
N THR A 93 4.95 -7.02 3.62
CA THR A 93 6.30 -7.28 3.13
C THR A 93 6.61 -6.29 2.02
N TYR A 94 7.74 -5.59 2.15
CA TYR A 94 8.34 -4.77 1.11
C TYR A 94 9.60 -5.45 0.61
N ILE A 95 9.68 -5.68 -0.69
CA ILE A 95 10.85 -6.25 -1.34
C ILE A 95 11.42 -5.28 -2.37
N SER A 96 12.74 -5.20 -2.42
CA SER A 96 13.45 -4.32 -3.35
C SER A 96 14.81 -4.93 -3.71
N ASP A 97 15.32 -4.57 -4.87
CA ASP A 97 16.70 -4.89 -5.29
C ASP A 97 17.73 -3.90 -4.74
N ASN A 98 17.28 -2.82 -4.11
CA ASN A 98 18.11 -1.83 -3.44
C ASN A 98 17.44 -1.27 -2.19
N ALA A 99 18.24 -0.71 -1.27
CA ALA A 99 17.77 -0.13 -0.01
C ALA A 99 17.36 1.34 -0.11
N ASP A 100 17.23 1.88 -1.31
CA ASP A 100 17.00 3.32 -1.53
C ASP A 100 15.57 3.77 -1.28
N SER A 101 14.64 2.83 -1.12
CA SER A 101 13.24 3.12 -0.91
C SER A 101 12.58 2.15 0.07
N LEU A 102 11.49 2.59 0.68
CA LEU A 102 10.65 1.80 1.58
C LEU A 102 9.18 2.22 1.41
N SER A 103 8.28 1.27 1.39
CA SER A 103 6.84 1.53 1.42
C SER A 103 6.28 1.44 2.84
N SER A 104 5.23 2.22 3.10
CA SER A 104 4.49 2.23 4.35
C SER A 104 3.03 1.81 4.16
N CYS A 105 2.25 1.72 5.23
CA CYS A 105 0.86 1.26 5.23
C CYS A 105 -0.05 1.95 4.20
N CYS A 106 0.21 3.21 3.87
CA CYS A 106 -0.54 3.99 2.89
C CYS A 106 -0.08 3.75 1.45
N ARG A 107 0.74 2.72 1.20
CA ARG A 107 1.35 2.40 -0.11
C ARG A 107 2.38 3.40 -0.58
N LEU A 108 2.57 4.52 0.12
CA LEU A 108 3.52 5.55 -0.23
C LEU A 108 4.94 4.99 -0.19
N ARG A 109 5.58 4.96 -1.35
CA ARG A 109 6.99 4.66 -1.48
C ARG A 109 7.81 5.92 -1.24
N ASN A 110 8.70 5.86 -0.26
CA ASN A 110 9.62 6.95 0.07
C ASN A 110 11.02 6.62 -0.46
N GLU A 111 11.62 7.56 -1.20
CA GLU A 111 13.02 7.46 -1.60
C GLU A 111 13.91 7.94 -0.45
N ILE A 112 14.82 7.08 0.00
CA ILE A 112 15.64 7.30 1.19
C ILE A 112 16.93 8.06 0.85
N ARG A 113 17.53 7.81 -0.32
CA ARG A 113 18.84 8.36 -0.73
C ARG A 113 18.91 9.89 -0.68
N ASP A 114 17.86 10.58 -1.09
CA ASP A 114 17.85 12.05 -1.16
C ASP A 114 17.54 12.72 0.18
N ASN A 115 17.34 11.96 1.26
CA ASN A 115 16.86 12.48 2.53
C ASN A 115 17.95 12.81 3.55
N GLY A 116 19.22 12.69 3.20
CA GLY A 116 20.30 12.97 4.14
C GLY A 116 20.22 12.09 5.40
N PHE A 117 19.91 10.84 5.20
CA PHE A 117 19.56 9.84 6.22
C PHE A 117 20.62 9.66 7.32
N SER A 118 21.89 9.99 7.03
CA SER A 118 23.00 9.86 7.97
C SER A 118 22.84 10.63 9.30
N TYR A 119 21.84 11.50 9.39
CA TYR A 119 21.61 12.34 10.58
C TYR A 119 20.23 12.18 11.22
N THR A 120 19.33 11.37 10.64
CA THR A 120 18.00 11.16 11.20
C THR A 120 17.82 9.72 11.60
N LEU A 121 17.61 9.48 12.89
CA LEU A 121 17.24 8.18 13.45
C LEU A 121 15.88 7.74 12.92
N GLY A 122 15.85 6.80 12.01
CA GLY A 122 14.62 6.21 11.52
C GLY A 122 14.63 5.97 10.02
N ALA A 123 14.22 4.78 9.62
CA ALA A 123 14.07 4.39 8.24
C ALA A 123 13.05 5.28 7.54
N GLY A 124 13.43 5.79 6.40
CA GLY A 124 12.61 6.69 5.63
C GLY A 124 12.66 8.14 6.06
N GLY A 125 13.41 8.45 7.12
CA GLY A 125 13.58 9.81 7.63
C GLY A 125 12.26 10.48 8.02
N VAL A 126 12.29 11.28 9.06
CA VAL A 126 11.14 12.07 9.52
C VAL A 126 10.71 13.13 8.50
N SER A 127 11.49 13.35 7.46
CA SER A 127 11.29 14.44 6.52
C SER A 127 10.62 14.05 5.20
N THR A 128 10.28 12.78 4.98
CA THR A 128 9.56 12.31 3.78
C THR A 128 8.08 12.07 4.05
N GLY A 129 7.28 12.12 3.01
CA GLY A 129 5.85 11.85 3.08
C GLY A 129 5.11 12.56 1.95
N SER A 130 3.78 12.61 2.04
CA SER A 130 2.95 13.37 1.12
C SER A 130 2.36 14.60 1.84
N LYS A 131 2.55 15.78 1.27
CA LYS A 131 1.95 17.04 1.76
C LYS A 131 0.58 17.32 1.16
N SER A 132 0.24 16.66 0.07
CA SER A 132 -1.09 16.73 -0.56
C SER A 132 -1.31 15.54 -1.49
N VAL A 133 -2.56 15.10 -1.59
CA VAL A 133 -2.99 14.05 -2.53
C VAL A 133 -4.19 14.56 -3.30
N LEU A 134 -4.12 14.58 -4.64
CA LEU A 134 -5.28 14.74 -5.51
C LEU A 134 -5.51 13.43 -6.27
N THR A 135 -6.68 12.83 -6.09
CA THR A 135 -7.01 11.54 -6.70
C THR A 135 -7.86 11.73 -7.96
N ILE A 136 -7.34 11.25 -9.08
CA ILE A 136 -8.04 11.25 -10.37
C ILE A 136 -9.01 10.08 -10.41
N ASN A 137 -10.28 10.36 -10.73
CA ASN A 137 -11.28 9.36 -11.06
C ASN A 137 -11.10 8.94 -12.52
N LEU A 138 -10.34 7.88 -12.76
CA LEU A 138 -10.03 7.40 -14.11
C LEU A 138 -11.27 6.91 -14.85
N ASN A 139 -12.21 6.25 -14.15
CA ASN A 139 -13.46 5.78 -14.76
C ASN A 139 -14.25 6.94 -15.38
N ARG A 140 -14.42 8.03 -14.62
CA ARG A 140 -15.09 9.24 -15.12
C ARG A 140 -14.35 9.89 -16.28
N CYS A 141 -13.04 10.08 -16.14
CA CYS A 141 -12.24 10.74 -17.17
C CYS A 141 -12.31 10.01 -18.51
N ILE A 142 -12.18 8.69 -18.48
CA ILE A 142 -12.21 7.86 -19.69
C ILE A 142 -13.60 7.82 -20.31
N GLN A 143 -14.65 7.63 -19.52
CA GLN A 143 -16.02 7.65 -20.01
C GLN A 143 -16.40 9.02 -20.59
N TYR A 144 -15.99 10.11 -19.93
CA TYR A 144 -16.24 11.45 -20.45
C TYR A 144 -15.60 11.65 -21.82
N ALA A 145 -14.33 11.26 -21.98
CA ALA A 145 -13.61 11.36 -23.25
C ALA A 145 -14.35 10.58 -24.36
N VAL A 146 -14.69 9.31 -24.10
CA VAL A 146 -15.37 8.46 -25.09
C VAL A 146 -16.74 9.03 -25.47
N LYS A 147 -17.55 9.46 -24.49
CA LYS A 147 -18.87 10.08 -24.72
C LYS A 147 -18.78 11.35 -25.59
N ASN A 148 -17.66 12.08 -25.55
CA ASN A 148 -17.44 13.29 -26.33
C ASN A 148 -16.58 13.06 -27.59
N GLY A 149 -16.36 11.82 -28.01
CA GLY A 149 -15.60 11.49 -29.22
C GLY A 149 -14.12 11.83 -29.16
N MET A 150 -13.56 11.96 -27.95
CA MET A 150 -12.15 12.25 -27.72
C MET A 150 -11.36 10.98 -27.45
N HIS A 151 -10.09 10.95 -27.83
CA HIS A 151 -9.21 9.89 -27.36
C HIS A 151 -8.94 10.08 -25.86
N TYR A 152 -9.12 9.03 -25.08
CA TYR A 152 -9.11 9.12 -23.61
C TYR A 152 -7.77 9.62 -23.03
N LEU A 153 -6.62 9.26 -23.65
CA LEU A 153 -5.31 9.76 -23.20
C LEU A 153 -5.15 11.27 -23.46
N THR A 154 -5.76 11.80 -24.52
CA THR A 154 -5.71 13.25 -24.82
C THR A 154 -6.47 14.03 -23.75
N TYR A 155 -7.67 13.61 -23.41
CA TYR A 155 -8.45 14.24 -22.33
C TYR A 155 -7.79 14.05 -20.96
N LEU A 156 -7.27 12.84 -20.68
CA LEU A 156 -6.56 12.57 -19.43
C LEU A 156 -5.31 13.47 -19.30
N GLU A 157 -4.63 13.79 -20.41
CA GLU A 157 -3.48 14.70 -20.41
C GLU A 157 -3.86 16.11 -19.92
N GLU A 158 -5.02 16.63 -20.35
CA GLU A 158 -5.54 17.92 -19.87
C GLU A 158 -5.84 17.89 -18.36
N ILE A 159 -6.45 16.81 -17.88
CA ILE A 159 -6.76 16.61 -16.45
C ILE A 159 -5.48 16.49 -15.63
N VAL A 160 -4.50 15.72 -16.10
CA VAL A 160 -3.20 15.55 -15.42
C VAL A 160 -2.45 16.88 -15.34
N ASP A 161 -2.41 17.65 -16.41
CA ASP A 161 -1.79 18.99 -16.41
C ASP A 161 -2.49 19.94 -15.42
N LEU A 162 -3.83 19.92 -15.38
CA LEU A 162 -4.62 20.71 -14.44
C LEU A 162 -4.32 20.31 -12.99
N VAL A 163 -4.28 19.01 -12.69
CA VAL A 163 -3.97 18.50 -11.35
C VAL A 163 -2.59 18.95 -10.88
N HIS A 164 -1.58 18.91 -11.76
CA HIS A 164 -0.24 19.39 -11.43
C HIS A 164 -0.20 20.90 -11.17
N LYS A 165 -0.95 21.71 -11.96
CA LYS A 165 -1.10 23.15 -11.71
C LYS A 165 -1.73 23.43 -10.35
N VAL A 166 -2.81 22.73 -10.01
CA VAL A 166 -3.50 22.87 -8.72
C VAL A 166 -2.58 22.48 -7.56
N GLN A 167 -1.87 21.35 -7.67
CA GLN A 167 -0.91 20.92 -6.66
C GLN A 167 0.26 21.89 -6.50
N THR A 168 0.74 22.48 -7.58
CA THR A 168 1.77 23.52 -7.54
C THR A 168 1.28 24.76 -6.81
N ALA A 169 0.07 25.25 -7.13
CA ALA A 169 -0.54 26.39 -6.45
C ALA A 169 -0.77 26.09 -4.95
N TYR A 170 -1.18 24.87 -4.61
CA TYR A 170 -1.30 24.45 -3.22
C TYR A 170 0.05 24.48 -2.47
N ASN A 171 1.13 24.08 -3.13
CA ASN A 171 2.47 24.17 -2.53
C ASN A 171 2.89 25.62 -2.25
N GLU A 172 2.57 26.57 -3.13
CA GLU A 172 2.84 27.99 -2.87
C GLU A 172 2.04 28.50 -1.66
N ASN A 173 0.77 28.10 -1.53
CA ASN A 173 -0.01 28.41 -0.33
C ASN A 173 0.61 27.83 0.96
N LEU A 174 1.13 26.59 0.93
CA LEU A 174 1.86 26.03 2.08
C LEU A 174 3.13 26.82 2.42
N LYS A 175 3.85 27.33 1.41
CA LYS A 175 5.02 28.19 1.64
C LYS A 175 4.66 29.49 2.31
N GLU A 176 3.54 30.11 1.90
CA GLU A 176 3.02 31.32 2.56
C GLU A 176 2.61 31.06 4.01
N LEU A 177 1.90 29.97 4.28
CA LEU A 177 1.51 29.57 5.64
C LEU A 177 2.74 29.32 6.52
N LYS A 178 3.76 28.66 5.98
CA LYS A 178 5.03 28.47 6.67
C LYS A 178 5.71 29.79 6.98
N ALA A 179 5.78 30.71 6.01
CA ALA A 179 6.40 32.03 6.22
C ALA A 179 5.69 32.87 7.29
N LYS A 180 4.39 32.58 7.54
CA LYS A 180 3.58 33.20 8.60
C LYS A 180 3.68 32.48 9.96
N GLY A 181 4.54 31.44 10.09
CA GLY A 181 4.67 30.64 11.31
C GLY A 181 3.45 29.75 11.62
N MET A 182 2.60 29.47 10.65
CA MET A 182 1.37 28.69 10.83
C MET A 182 1.58 27.17 10.72
N LEU A 183 2.81 26.73 10.40
CA LEU A 183 3.17 25.32 10.24
C LEU A 183 4.30 24.92 11.20
N PRO A 184 4.02 24.80 12.51
CA PRO A 184 5.04 24.66 13.56
C PRO A 184 5.95 23.44 13.41
N LEU A 185 5.47 22.32 12.85
CA LEU A 185 6.30 21.14 12.62
C LEU A 185 7.39 21.37 11.55
N PHE A 186 7.07 22.20 10.54
CA PHE A 186 8.04 22.60 9.52
C PHE A 186 9.01 23.64 10.06
N ASP A 187 8.54 24.55 10.91
CA ASP A 187 9.36 25.59 11.52
C ASP A 187 10.34 25.01 12.54
N ALA A 188 9.92 23.97 13.27
CA ALA A 188 10.78 23.21 14.20
C ALA A 188 11.80 22.31 13.49
N GLY A 189 11.76 22.21 12.15
CA GLY A 189 12.70 21.41 11.39
C GLY A 189 12.44 19.90 11.35
N TYR A 190 11.33 19.43 11.93
CA TYR A 190 10.98 17.99 11.88
C TYR A 190 10.63 17.51 10.48
N ILE A 191 10.04 18.39 9.66
CA ILE A 191 9.61 18.07 8.31
C ILE A 191 10.15 19.13 7.34
N ASN A 192 10.67 18.69 6.19
CA ASN A 192 11.13 19.60 5.14
C ASN A 192 10.06 19.68 4.03
N LEU A 193 9.49 20.85 3.81
CA LEU A 193 8.43 21.06 2.83
C LEU A 193 8.86 20.70 1.39
N ALA A 194 10.10 20.98 1.03
CA ALA A 194 10.64 20.66 -0.31
C ALA A 194 10.83 19.15 -0.55
N ARG A 195 10.88 18.35 0.53
CA ARG A 195 11.05 16.90 0.47
C ARG A 195 9.76 16.10 0.63
N GLN A 196 8.62 16.80 0.72
CA GLN A 196 7.30 16.17 0.75
C GLN A 196 6.74 16.09 -0.67
N TYR A 197 6.12 14.95 -0.99
CA TYR A 197 5.49 14.75 -2.29
C TYR A 197 4.15 15.47 -2.41
N LEU A 198 3.88 15.94 -3.61
CA LEU A 198 2.56 16.25 -4.12
C LEU A 198 2.09 15.00 -4.87
N THR A 199 1.26 14.20 -4.24
CA THR A 199 0.88 12.89 -4.75
C THR A 199 -0.27 13.00 -5.74
N ILE A 200 -0.09 12.40 -6.91
CA ILE A 200 -1.16 12.18 -7.88
C ILE A 200 -1.74 10.80 -7.57
N GLY A 201 -2.89 10.79 -6.92
CA GLY A 201 -3.61 9.56 -6.64
C GLY A 201 -4.39 9.09 -7.87
N VAL A 202 -4.49 7.78 -8.06
CA VAL A 202 -5.36 7.18 -9.08
C VAL A 202 -6.34 6.20 -8.45
N ASN A 203 -7.58 6.20 -8.96
CA ASN A 203 -8.64 5.31 -8.56
C ASN A 203 -9.60 5.06 -9.74
N GLY A 204 -10.28 3.92 -9.78
CA GLY A 204 -11.17 3.58 -10.89
C GLY A 204 -10.45 3.11 -12.15
N LEU A 205 -9.22 2.60 -12.05
CA LEU A 205 -8.44 2.07 -13.18
C LEU A 205 -9.11 0.81 -13.77
N VAL A 206 -9.49 -0.12 -12.90
CA VAL A 206 -10.15 -1.38 -13.28
C VAL A 206 -11.51 -1.10 -13.91
N GLU A 207 -12.30 -0.20 -13.30
CA GLU A 207 -13.62 0.20 -13.79
C GLU A 207 -13.53 0.86 -15.17
N ALA A 208 -12.47 1.63 -15.41
CA ALA A 208 -12.21 2.23 -16.72
C ALA A 208 -11.83 1.18 -17.77
N ALA A 209 -11.03 0.18 -17.41
CA ALA A 209 -10.70 -0.94 -18.30
C ALA A 209 -11.93 -1.77 -18.65
N GLU A 210 -12.78 -2.09 -17.66
CA GLU A 210 -14.07 -2.77 -17.88
C GLU A 210 -14.96 -1.99 -18.86
N PHE A 211 -15.07 -0.67 -18.70
CA PHE A 211 -15.86 0.17 -19.60
C PHE A 211 -15.33 0.14 -21.04
N LEU A 212 -14.01 0.08 -21.23
CA LEU A 212 -13.37 -0.05 -22.54
C LEU A 212 -13.43 -1.47 -23.12
N GLY A 213 -13.92 -2.45 -22.36
CA GLY A 213 -13.97 -3.85 -22.77
C GLY A 213 -12.60 -4.54 -22.77
N ILE A 214 -11.64 -4.01 -22.02
CA ILE A 214 -10.28 -4.59 -21.88
C ILE A 214 -10.34 -5.69 -20.82
N PRO A 215 -9.96 -6.94 -21.14
CA PRO A 215 -9.91 -8.03 -20.17
C PRO A 215 -8.90 -7.74 -19.05
N ILE A 216 -9.35 -7.90 -17.78
CA ILE A 216 -8.54 -7.62 -16.59
C ILE A 216 -7.82 -8.88 -16.15
N ASN A 217 -6.77 -9.22 -16.87
CA ASN A 217 -5.83 -10.31 -16.55
C ASN A 217 -4.46 -9.94 -17.12
N ASP A 218 -3.45 -10.79 -16.94
CA ASP A 218 -2.11 -10.52 -17.47
C ASP A 218 -2.07 -10.75 -19.00
N ASN A 219 -2.39 -9.66 -19.74
CA ASN A 219 -2.34 -9.61 -21.20
C ASN A 219 -1.80 -8.26 -21.67
N ASP A 220 -1.37 -8.19 -22.95
CA ASP A 220 -0.70 -7.01 -23.48
C ASP A 220 -1.64 -5.80 -23.60
N ASP A 221 -2.91 -5.98 -23.96
CA ASP A 221 -3.88 -4.87 -24.05
C ASP A 221 -4.08 -4.18 -22.69
N TYR A 222 -4.15 -4.97 -21.61
CA TYR A 222 -4.29 -4.42 -20.27
C TYR A 222 -2.98 -3.74 -19.79
N VAL A 223 -1.84 -4.33 -20.10
CA VAL A 223 -0.53 -3.72 -19.82
C VAL A 223 -0.40 -2.38 -20.56
N ASP A 224 -0.72 -2.33 -21.86
CA ASP A 224 -0.62 -1.11 -22.66
C ASP A 224 -1.56 -0.02 -22.13
N PHE A 225 -2.78 -0.39 -21.73
CA PHE A 225 -3.72 0.53 -21.08
C PHE A 225 -3.16 1.10 -19.78
N VAL A 226 -2.71 0.23 -18.88
CA VAL A 226 -2.17 0.64 -17.57
C VAL A 226 -0.92 1.51 -17.74
N GLN A 227 0.02 1.08 -18.58
CA GLN A 227 1.25 1.84 -18.84
C GLN A 227 0.97 3.16 -19.57
N GLY A 228 0.01 3.20 -20.48
CA GLY A 228 -0.43 4.43 -21.14
C GLY A 228 -0.93 5.47 -20.14
N VAL A 229 -1.80 5.06 -19.22
CA VAL A 229 -2.36 5.93 -18.18
C VAL A 229 -1.29 6.37 -17.15
N LEU A 230 -0.57 5.43 -16.57
CA LEU A 230 0.40 5.72 -15.52
C LEU A 230 1.67 6.39 -16.07
N GLY A 231 2.11 6.02 -17.27
CA GLY A 231 3.23 6.64 -17.96
C GLY A 231 2.96 8.10 -18.33
N LEU A 232 1.71 8.43 -18.68
CA LEU A 232 1.30 9.83 -18.88
C LEU A 232 1.48 10.64 -17.58
N ILE A 233 1.00 10.13 -16.45
CA ILE A 233 1.14 10.81 -15.15
C ILE A 233 2.62 10.97 -14.79
N GLU A 234 3.44 9.93 -14.97
CA GLU A 234 4.88 10.00 -14.67
C GLU A 234 5.60 11.05 -15.54
N ARG A 235 5.25 11.17 -16.84
CA ARG A 235 5.81 12.23 -17.70
C ARG A 235 5.53 13.62 -17.14
N TYR A 236 4.32 13.85 -16.63
CA TYR A 236 3.94 15.12 -16.03
C TYR A 236 4.59 15.33 -14.65
N ASN A 237 4.75 14.29 -13.85
CA ASN A 237 5.53 14.34 -12.62
C ASN A 237 6.96 14.82 -12.89
N LYS A 238 7.61 14.30 -13.94
CA LYS A 238 8.95 14.72 -14.37
C LYS A 238 8.96 16.16 -14.92
N LYS A 239 7.94 16.55 -15.70
CA LYS A 239 7.79 17.91 -16.28
C LYS A 239 7.67 19.00 -15.22
N TYR A 240 6.92 18.72 -14.13
CA TYR A 240 6.65 19.70 -13.08
C TYR A 240 7.65 19.63 -11.91
N ARG A 241 8.49 18.60 -11.84
CA ARG A 241 9.49 18.43 -10.79
C ARG A 241 10.49 19.59 -10.78
N SER A 242 10.80 20.10 -9.57
CA SER A 242 11.86 21.08 -9.33
C SER A 242 12.56 20.78 -8.00
N LYS A 243 13.49 21.64 -7.57
CA LYS A 243 14.15 21.55 -6.25
C LYS A 243 13.15 21.69 -5.08
N GLU A 244 12.01 22.32 -5.29
CA GLU A 244 11.00 22.60 -4.27
C GLU A 244 9.72 21.78 -4.46
N LEU A 245 9.58 21.11 -5.61
CA LEU A 245 8.40 20.36 -6.00
C LEU A 245 8.76 18.91 -6.32
N MET A 246 8.30 17.99 -5.51
CA MET A 246 8.40 16.57 -5.74
C MET A 246 7.00 16.01 -6.02
N PHE A 247 6.88 15.22 -7.09
CA PHE A 247 5.64 14.55 -7.45
C PHE A 247 5.84 13.06 -7.51
N ASN A 248 4.81 12.31 -7.13
CA ASN A 248 4.73 10.87 -7.33
C ASN A 248 3.31 10.45 -7.76
N CYS A 249 3.16 9.22 -8.23
CA CYS A 249 1.88 8.63 -8.57
C CYS A 249 1.63 7.42 -7.68
N GLU A 250 0.45 7.35 -7.07
CA GLU A 250 0.07 6.29 -6.13
C GLU A 250 -1.29 5.69 -6.48
N MET A 251 -1.39 4.37 -6.44
CA MET A 251 -2.67 3.68 -6.43
C MET A 251 -3.30 3.82 -5.04
N ILE A 252 -4.16 4.82 -4.89
CA ILE A 252 -4.71 5.21 -3.59
C ILE A 252 -5.57 4.09 -2.99
N PRO A 253 -5.36 3.69 -1.73
CA PRO A 253 -6.20 2.71 -1.02
C PRO A 253 -7.63 3.21 -0.76
N ALA A 254 -7.85 4.51 -0.87
CA ALA A 254 -9.12 5.22 -1.00
C ALA A 254 -10.23 4.76 -0.05
N GLU A 255 -10.04 4.91 1.27
CA GLU A 255 -11.01 4.48 2.28
C GLU A 255 -12.45 4.95 1.97
N ASN A 256 -12.61 6.24 1.60
CA ASN A 256 -13.89 6.82 1.23
C ASN A 256 -13.93 7.36 -0.21
N VAL A 257 -12.80 7.61 -0.85
CA VAL A 257 -12.74 8.21 -2.19
C VAL A 257 -13.32 7.26 -3.25
N GLY A 258 -13.01 5.97 -3.19
CA GLY A 258 -13.58 4.97 -4.11
C GLY A 258 -15.11 4.90 -4.02
N VAL A 259 -15.67 5.00 -2.80
CA VAL A 259 -17.13 5.06 -2.58
C VAL A 259 -17.71 6.37 -3.12
N LYS A 260 -17.05 7.51 -2.88
CA LYS A 260 -17.49 8.81 -3.38
C LYS A 260 -17.45 8.87 -4.90
N HIS A 261 -16.37 8.38 -5.53
CA HIS A 261 -16.25 8.33 -6.99
C HIS A 261 -17.38 7.51 -7.60
N ALA A 262 -17.64 6.31 -7.10
CA ALA A 262 -18.76 5.47 -7.57
C ALA A 262 -20.12 6.16 -7.40
N LYS A 263 -20.34 6.82 -6.24
CA LYS A 263 -21.57 7.57 -5.97
C LYS A 263 -21.77 8.73 -6.95
N TRP A 264 -20.77 9.61 -7.10
CA TRP A 264 -20.84 10.78 -7.97
C TRP A 264 -20.95 10.39 -9.44
N ASP A 265 -20.25 9.32 -9.87
CA ASP A 265 -20.37 8.84 -11.25
C ASP A 265 -21.79 8.34 -11.55
N ARG A 266 -22.42 7.65 -10.59
CA ARG A 266 -23.80 7.17 -10.72
C ARG A 266 -24.80 8.34 -10.77
N GLU A 267 -24.62 9.34 -9.91
CA GLU A 267 -25.46 10.56 -9.88
C GLU A 267 -25.36 11.33 -11.20
N ASP A 268 -24.19 11.35 -11.83
CA ASP A 268 -23.94 12.06 -13.10
C ASP A 268 -24.15 11.17 -14.36
N GLY A 269 -24.72 9.96 -14.20
CA GLY A 269 -25.13 9.07 -15.30
C GLY A 269 -23.96 8.37 -16.02
N TYR A 270 -22.84 8.15 -15.34
CA TYR A 270 -21.76 7.28 -15.83
C TYR A 270 -22.01 5.82 -15.48
N VAL A 271 -21.37 4.91 -16.19
CA VAL A 271 -21.41 3.47 -15.90
C VAL A 271 -20.61 3.19 -14.63
N VAL A 272 -21.25 2.56 -13.65
CA VAL A 272 -20.67 2.25 -12.35
C VAL A 272 -20.86 0.77 -12.04
N PRO A 273 -19.86 -0.09 -12.22
CA PRO A 273 -19.99 -1.53 -12.05
C PRO A 273 -20.10 -1.96 -10.58
N ARG A 274 -19.62 -1.14 -9.63
CA ARG A 274 -19.60 -1.46 -8.19
C ARG A 274 -19.77 -0.23 -7.30
N ASP A 275 -20.18 -0.43 -6.04
CA ASP A 275 -20.42 0.66 -5.07
C ASP A 275 -19.13 1.30 -4.52
N CYS A 276 -17.99 0.67 -4.73
CA CYS A 276 -16.69 1.15 -4.34
C CYS A 276 -15.63 0.78 -5.39
N TYR A 277 -14.98 1.79 -5.98
CA TYR A 277 -13.95 1.54 -6.98
C TYR A 277 -12.71 0.87 -6.40
N ASN A 278 -12.14 -0.06 -7.15
CA ASN A 278 -10.98 -0.82 -6.75
C ASN A 278 -9.71 0.04 -6.60
N SER A 279 -8.85 -0.40 -5.70
CA SER A 279 -7.51 0.16 -5.51
C SER A 279 -6.42 -0.87 -5.85
N TYR A 280 -6.75 -1.82 -6.74
CA TYR A 280 -5.88 -2.89 -7.22
C TYR A 280 -5.87 -2.90 -8.74
N PHE A 281 -4.96 -3.68 -9.33
CA PHE A 281 -4.92 -3.94 -10.77
C PHE A 281 -5.83 -5.11 -11.19
N TYR A 282 -6.70 -5.57 -10.31
CA TYR A 282 -7.67 -6.64 -10.57
C TYR A 282 -8.99 -6.38 -9.81
N VAL A 283 -10.04 -7.05 -10.21
CA VAL A 283 -11.34 -7.01 -9.54
C VAL A 283 -11.28 -7.90 -8.30
N VAL A 284 -11.56 -7.33 -7.11
CA VAL A 284 -11.42 -8.06 -5.83
C VAL A 284 -12.43 -9.19 -5.66
N GLU A 285 -13.53 -9.16 -6.42
CA GLU A 285 -14.56 -10.20 -6.44
C GLU A 285 -14.25 -11.32 -7.45
N ASP A 286 -13.22 -11.17 -8.30
CA ASP A 286 -12.93 -12.11 -9.37
C ASP A 286 -12.32 -13.42 -8.83
N GLU A 287 -13.08 -14.51 -9.00
CA GLU A 287 -12.68 -15.86 -8.61
C GLU A 287 -11.76 -16.54 -9.64
N SER A 288 -11.70 -16.02 -10.87
CA SER A 288 -10.93 -16.61 -11.96
C SER A 288 -9.43 -16.39 -11.84
N LEU A 289 -9.01 -15.37 -11.08
CA LEU A 289 -7.62 -15.02 -10.88
C LEU A 289 -7.01 -15.78 -9.69
N ASN A 290 -6.02 -16.61 -9.98
CA ASN A 290 -5.28 -17.32 -8.94
C ASN A 290 -4.27 -16.39 -8.22
N VAL A 291 -3.60 -16.94 -7.21
CA VAL A 291 -2.61 -16.22 -6.38
C VAL A 291 -1.44 -15.69 -7.22
N ILE A 292 -0.96 -16.48 -8.18
CA ILE A 292 0.19 -16.10 -9.03
C ILE A 292 -0.19 -14.96 -9.98
N ASP A 293 -1.39 -15.01 -10.58
CA ASP A 293 -1.89 -13.95 -11.46
C ASP A 293 -2.01 -12.62 -10.73
N LYS A 294 -2.44 -12.63 -9.46
CA LYS A 294 -2.49 -11.42 -8.63
C LYS A 294 -1.10 -10.83 -8.35
N PHE A 295 -0.07 -11.66 -8.16
CA PHE A 295 1.32 -11.19 -8.08
C PHE A 295 1.80 -10.59 -9.39
N ARG A 296 1.48 -11.19 -10.55
CA ARG A 296 1.81 -10.65 -11.88
C ARG A 296 1.16 -9.30 -12.13
N LEU A 297 -0.14 -9.16 -11.83
CA LEU A 297 -0.88 -7.90 -11.97
C LEU A 297 -0.37 -6.78 -11.04
N HIS A 298 0.38 -7.11 -9.98
CA HIS A 298 1.09 -6.15 -9.13
C HIS A 298 2.62 -6.21 -9.34
N GLY A 299 3.06 -6.91 -10.40
CA GLY A 299 4.43 -7.05 -10.79
C GLY A 299 4.96 -5.86 -11.61
N ARG A 300 6.23 -5.93 -11.98
CA ARG A 300 6.96 -4.84 -12.67
C ARG A 300 6.31 -4.32 -13.94
N ARG A 301 5.57 -5.16 -14.67
CA ARG A 301 4.87 -4.75 -15.90
C ARG A 301 3.78 -3.71 -15.63
N TYR A 302 3.14 -3.76 -14.48
CA TYR A 302 2.00 -2.90 -14.11
C TYR A 302 2.42 -1.71 -13.24
N ILE A 303 3.40 -1.89 -12.35
CA ILE A 303 3.81 -0.86 -11.40
C ILE A 303 4.98 0.02 -11.88
N ALA A 304 5.49 -0.20 -13.09
CA ALA A 304 6.70 0.48 -13.60
C ALA A 304 6.67 2.00 -13.47
N HIS A 305 5.50 2.63 -13.71
CA HIS A 305 5.31 4.08 -13.64
C HIS A 305 4.72 4.57 -12.31
N LEU A 306 4.52 3.66 -11.33
CA LEU A 306 3.88 3.97 -10.06
C LEU A 306 4.93 4.33 -9.01
N THR A 307 5.47 5.55 -9.11
CA THR A 307 6.57 6.01 -8.24
C THR A 307 6.15 6.22 -6.79
N GLY A 308 4.85 6.40 -6.51
CA GLY A 308 4.28 6.48 -5.17
C GLY A 308 3.87 5.13 -4.58
N GLY A 309 3.79 4.10 -5.42
CA GLY A 309 3.54 2.71 -4.98
C GLY A 309 2.09 2.23 -5.09
N SER A 310 1.94 0.94 -4.86
CA SER A 310 0.68 0.21 -4.69
C SER A 310 0.89 -0.87 -3.63
N ALA A 311 -0.19 -1.48 -3.13
CA ALA A 311 -0.10 -2.64 -2.25
C ALA A 311 -1.03 -3.74 -2.73
N LEU A 312 -0.51 -4.95 -2.82
CA LEU A 312 -1.30 -6.15 -3.04
C LEU A 312 -1.78 -6.71 -1.69
N HIS A 313 -3.09 -6.79 -1.50
CA HIS A 313 -3.68 -7.57 -0.43
C HIS A 313 -4.06 -8.93 -0.99
N MET A 314 -3.22 -9.93 -0.73
CA MET A 314 -3.48 -11.30 -1.13
C MET A 314 -4.50 -11.91 -0.17
N ASN A 315 -5.77 -11.88 -0.56
CA ASN A 315 -6.86 -12.42 0.25
C ASN A 315 -6.83 -13.96 0.19
N LEU A 316 -6.65 -14.60 1.32
CA LEU A 316 -6.60 -16.05 1.49
C LEU A 316 -7.68 -16.50 2.48
N GLU A 317 -8.28 -17.66 2.23
CA GLU A 317 -9.29 -18.26 3.11
C GLU A 317 -8.64 -18.82 4.39
N ASP A 318 -7.45 -19.42 4.26
CA ASP A 318 -6.70 -20.04 5.34
C ASP A 318 -5.21 -19.67 5.35
N HIS A 319 -4.54 -19.94 6.47
CA HIS A 319 -3.10 -19.83 6.58
C HIS A 319 -2.40 -20.94 5.81
N LEU A 320 -1.32 -20.55 5.13
CA LEU A 320 -0.45 -21.47 4.39
C LEU A 320 0.66 -22.00 5.30
N SER A 321 1.33 -23.08 4.85
CA SER A 321 2.56 -23.54 5.50
C SER A 321 3.71 -22.54 5.31
N LYS A 322 4.72 -22.63 6.15
CA LYS A 322 5.95 -21.85 6.02
C LYS A 322 6.57 -22.01 4.63
N GLU A 323 6.61 -23.22 4.10
CA GLU A 323 7.19 -23.55 2.80
C GLU A 323 6.41 -22.89 1.66
N GLN A 324 5.08 -22.90 1.72
CA GLN A 324 4.23 -22.22 0.74
C GLN A 324 4.44 -20.69 0.79
N TYR A 325 4.46 -20.07 1.97
CA TYR A 325 4.77 -18.64 2.09
C TYR A 325 6.18 -18.32 1.58
N ARG A 326 7.18 -19.19 1.86
CA ARG A 326 8.52 -19.01 1.34
C ARG A 326 8.58 -19.08 -0.19
N HIS A 327 7.76 -19.95 -0.78
CA HIS A 327 7.60 -20.00 -2.24
C HIS A 327 6.95 -18.72 -2.78
N LEU A 328 5.90 -18.22 -2.15
CA LEU A 328 5.23 -16.98 -2.58
C LEU A 328 6.12 -15.74 -2.44
N LEU A 329 7.02 -15.68 -1.47
CA LEU A 329 8.05 -14.62 -1.41
C LEU A 329 8.97 -14.65 -2.64
N ARG A 330 9.34 -15.83 -3.14
CA ARG A 330 10.10 -15.97 -4.41
C ARG A 330 9.28 -15.54 -5.62
N VAL A 331 8.01 -15.92 -5.67
CA VAL A 331 7.10 -15.47 -6.74
C VAL A 331 7.01 -13.95 -6.76
N ALA A 332 6.78 -13.32 -5.61
CA ALA A 332 6.74 -11.86 -5.50
C ALA A 332 8.04 -11.21 -5.99
N ALA A 333 9.20 -11.75 -5.61
CA ALA A 333 10.50 -11.26 -6.05
C ALA A 333 10.72 -11.45 -7.57
N ALA A 334 10.37 -12.58 -8.11
CA ALA A 334 10.51 -12.88 -9.54
C ALA A 334 9.61 -11.99 -10.40
N GLU A 335 8.35 -11.80 -10.01
CA GLU A 335 7.40 -10.94 -10.72
C GLU A 335 7.68 -9.44 -10.47
N GLY A 336 8.43 -9.09 -9.42
CA GLY A 336 8.71 -7.70 -9.03
C GLY A 336 7.53 -7.02 -8.34
N CYS A 337 6.66 -7.79 -7.67
CA CYS A 337 5.63 -7.26 -6.78
C CYS A 337 6.30 -6.80 -5.48
N ASN A 338 6.47 -5.50 -5.32
CA ASN A 338 7.35 -4.94 -4.29
C ASN A 338 6.69 -4.68 -2.93
N TYR A 339 5.34 -4.59 -2.85
CA TYR A 339 4.65 -4.33 -1.59
C TYR A 339 3.35 -5.11 -1.50
N PHE A 340 3.27 -6.01 -0.53
CA PHE A 340 2.12 -6.90 -0.38
C PHE A 340 1.92 -7.36 1.06
N THR A 341 0.75 -7.90 1.33
CA THR A 341 0.42 -8.61 2.57
C THR A 341 -0.48 -9.80 2.26
N PHE A 342 -0.39 -10.86 3.08
CA PHE A 342 -1.39 -11.92 3.08
C PHE A 342 -2.50 -11.54 4.06
N ASN A 343 -3.72 -11.46 3.55
CA ASN A 343 -4.87 -10.95 4.27
C ASN A 343 -5.86 -12.08 4.51
N ILE A 344 -5.88 -12.58 5.73
CA ILE A 344 -6.80 -13.61 6.20
C ILE A 344 -7.68 -12.97 7.26
N PRO A 345 -9.02 -13.07 7.17
CA PRO A 345 -9.90 -12.50 8.18
C PRO A 345 -9.71 -13.22 9.52
N ASN A 346 -9.46 -12.46 10.58
CA ASN A 346 -9.45 -13.00 11.93
C ASN A 346 -10.87 -12.91 12.51
N THR A 347 -11.31 -13.94 13.22
CA THR A 347 -12.62 -13.98 13.87
C THR A 347 -12.59 -13.30 15.24
N VAL A 348 -13.58 -12.47 15.51
CA VAL A 348 -13.79 -11.85 16.82
C VAL A 348 -15.18 -12.21 17.32
N CYS A 349 -15.27 -12.91 18.45
CA CYS A 349 -16.54 -13.20 19.10
C CYS A 349 -17.06 -11.96 19.86
N ASN A 350 -18.28 -11.54 19.55
CA ASN A 350 -18.91 -10.40 20.24
C ASN A 350 -19.49 -10.80 21.60
N GLU A 351 -19.61 -12.08 21.91
CA GLU A 351 -20.16 -12.59 23.17
C GLU A 351 -19.08 -12.73 24.26
N CYS A 352 -17.98 -13.44 23.96
CA CYS A 352 -16.92 -13.70 24.95
C CYS A 352 -15.63 -12.88 24.72
N GLY A 353 -15.54 -12.15 23.61
CA GLY A 353 -14.37 -11.33 23.26
C GLY A 353 -13.18 -12.11 22.70
N HIS A 354 -13.31 -13.43 22.51
CA HIS A 354 -12.24 -14.27 21.94
C HIS A 354 -11.85 -13.79 20.53
N ILE A 355 -10.55 -13.76 20.24
CA ILE A 355 -9.99 -13.43 18.92
C ILE A 355 -9.21 -14.64 18.41
N ASP A 356 -9.68 -15.21 17.30
CA ASP A 356 -8.99 -16.28 16.59
C ASP A 356 -8.40 -15.75 15.27
N LYS A 357 -7.19 -16.18 14.92
CA LYS A 357 -6.51 -15.76 13.68
C LYS A 357 -7.07 -16.40 12.41
N ARG A 358 -7.95 -17.41 12.57
CA ARG A 358 -8.62 -18.10 11.46
C ARG A 358 -9.97 -17.46 11.15
N TYR A 359 -10.45 -17.69 9.95
CA TYR A 359 -11.83 -17.36 9.56
C TYR A 359 -12.76 -18.49 10.03
N LEU A 360 -13.55 -18.26 11.07
CA LEU A 360 -14.44 -19.24 11.69
C LEU A 360 -15.89 -18.78 11.57
N LYS A 361 -16.82 -19.76 11.59
CA LYS A 361 -18.27 -19.53 11.61
C LYS A 361 -18.89 -19.72 12.99
N GLU A 362 -18.11 -20.21 13.95
CA GLU A 362 -18.48 -20.46 15.35
C GLU A 362 -17.28 -20.14 16.24
N CYS A 363 -17.53 -19.55 17.39
CA CYS A 363 -16.48 -19.27 18.37
C CYS A 363 -15.97 -20.57 19.01
N PRO A 364 -14.67 -20.86 19.00
CA PRO A 364 -14.14 -22.10 19.58
C PRO A 364 -14.19 -22.11 21.12
N GLU A 365 -14.40 -20.98 21.79
CA GLU A 365 -14.43 -20.85 23.24
C GLU A 365 -15.85 -20.96 23.82
N CYS A 366 -16.82 -20.21 23.25
CA CYS A 366 -18.19 -20.18 23.80
C CYS A 366 -19.23 -20.78 22.87
N HIS A 367 -18.85 -21.27 21.71
CA HIS A 367 -19.73 -21.85 20.68
C HIS A 367 -20.81 -20.87 20.16
N GLY A 368 -20.68 -19.58 20.41
CA GLY A 368 -21.56 -18.53 19.87
C GLY A 368 -21.29 -18.24 18.40
N ASP A 369 -22.32 -17.79 17.69
CA ASP A 369 -22.29 -17.43 16.27
C ASP A 369 -22.32 -15.91 16.03
N ASN A 370 -22.44 -15.10 17.08
CA ASN A 370 -22.35 -13.65 17.00
C ASN A 370 -20.90 -13.21 16.81
N LEU A 371 -20.46 -13.26 15.55
CA LEU A 371 -19.07 -13.01 15.16
C LEU A 371 -18.93 -11.75 14.35
N ASP A 372 -17.77 -11.09 14.46
CA ASP A 372 -17.27 -10.05 13.57
C ASP A 372 -15.90 -10.48 13.05
N TYR A 373 -15.41 -9.81 12.01
CA TYR A 373 -14.14 -10.16 11.39
C TYR A 373 -13.19 -8.98 11.37
N LEU A 374 -11.91 -9.25 11.65
CA LEU A 374 -10.83 -8.30 11.46
C LEU A 374 -10.17 -8.58 10.12
N THR A 375 -10.16 -7.62 9.22
CA THR A 375 -9.51 -7.75 7.92
C THR A 375 -8.93 -6.42 7.44
N ARG A 376 -8.02 -6.50 6.48
CA ARG A 376 -7.51 -5.33 5.77
C ARG A 376 -8.37 -5.06 4.53
N VAL A 377 -9.41 -4.28 4.68
CA VAL A 377 -10.11 -3.68 3.52
C VAL A 377 -9.25 -2.55 2.94
N ILE A 378 -8.53 -1.88 3.82
CA ILE A 378 -7.51 -0.85 3.56
C ILE A 378 -6.20 -1.24 4.24
N GLY A 379 -5.22 -0.32 4.35
CA GLY A 379 -3.86 -0.62 4.82
C GLY A 379 -3.71 -1.15 6.26
N TYR A 380 -4.76 -1.20 7.08
CA TYR A 380 -4.68 -1.66 8.48
C TYR A 380 -5.84 -2.58 8.85
N MET A 381 -5.61 -3.41 9.89
CA MET A 381 -6.63 -4.35 10.41
C MET A 381 -7.71 -3.57 11.17
N LYS A 382 -8.97 -3.79 10.80
CA LYS A 382 -10.14 -3.19 11.44
C LYS A 382 -11.32 -4.16 11.41
N ARG A 383 -12.21 -4.07 12.38
CA ARG A 383 -13.48 -4.82 12.34
C ARG A 383 -14.30 -4.42 11.12
N VAL A 384 -14.86 -5.41 10.43
CA VAL A 384 -15.69 -5.17 9.23
C VAL A 384 -16.89 -4.30 9.58
N SER A 385 -17.53 -4.53 10.72
CA SER A 385 -18.66 -3.73 11.22
C SER A 385 -18.35 -2.24 11.39
N ASN A 386 -17.08 -1.87 11.53
CA ASN A 386 -16.65 -0.46 11.72
C ASN A 386 -16.36 0.27 10.38
N PHE A 387 -16.51 -0.38 9.24
CA PHE A 387 -16.40 0.27 7.94
C PHE A 387 -17.73 0.88 7.49
N SER A 388 -17.70 1.76 6.48
CA SER A 388 -18.90 2.25 5.82
C SER A 388 -19.68 1.10 5.16
N ALA A 389 -21.00 1.28 4.98
CA ALA A 389 -21.85 0.25 4.38
C ALA A 389 -21.33 -0.25 3.01
N ALA A 390 -20.82 0.66 2.16
CA ALA A 390 -20.26 0.29 0.86
C ALA A 390 -18.97 -0.53 1.01
N ARG A 391 -18.14 -0.25 2.02
CA ARG A 391 -16.95 -1.04 2.32
C ARG A 391 -17.28 -2.39 2.97
N GLN A 392 -18.33 -2.47 3.75
CA GLN A 392 -18.82 -3.75 4.28
C GLN A 392 -19.32 -4.65 3.14
N LYS A 393 -20.03 -4.09 2.14
CA LYS A 393 -20.41 -4.81 0.93
C LYS A 393 -19.19 -5.29 0.15
N GLU A 394 -18.20 -4.43 -0.09
CA GLU A 394 -16.94 -4.83 -0.74
C GLU A 394 -16.27 -5.98 0.02
N ALA A 395 -16.16 -5.89 1.35
CA ALA A 395 -15.57 -6.94 2.17
C ALA A 395 -16.34 -8.26 2.05
N ALA A 396 -17.68 -8.22 1.97
CA ALA A 396 -18.53 -9.39 1.81
C ALA A 396 -18.42 -10.06 0.41
N HIS A 397 -18.11 -9.28 -0.62
CA HIS A 397 -17.96 -9.79 -1.99
C HIS A 397 -16.54 -10.16 -2.37
N ARG A 398 -15.53 -9.85 -1.52
CA ARG A 398 -14.13 -10.19 -1.81
C ARG A 398 -13.96 -11.69 -1.97
N TYR A 399 -13.28 -12.06 -3.02
CA TYR A 399 -12.84 -13.44 -3.19
C TYR A 399 -11.60 -13.73 -2.34
N TYR A 400 -11.69 -14.75 -1.52
CA TYR A 400 -10.58 -15.28 -0.73
C TYR A 400 -10.13 -16.59 -1.36
N ALA A 401 -8.89 -16.63 -1.85
CA ALA A 401 -8.36 -17.81 -2.53
C ALA A 401 -8.12 -18.95 -1.55
N LYS A 402 -8.47 -20.18 -1.95
CA LYS A 402 -8.19 -21.39 -1.19
C LYS A 402 -6.71 -21.75 -1.27
N ALA A 403 -6.20 -22.34 -0.22
CA ALA A 403 -4.88 -22.98 -0.18
C ALA A 403 -4.96 -24.34 -0.86
N GLU A 404 -4.89 -24.40 -2.19
CA GLU A 404 -4.73 -25.67 -2.92
C GLU A 404 -3.25 -25.98 -3.18
#